data_d3178b9908e55c23a62e3c9e009871f6
#
_entry.id   d3178b9908e55c23a62e3c9e009871f6
#
_cell.length_a   1.000
_cell.length_b   1.000
_cell.length_c   1.000
_cell.angle_alpha   90.00
_cell.angle_beta   90.00
_cell.angle_gamma   90.00
#
_symmetry.space_group_name_H-M   'P 1'
#
loop_
_entity.id
_entity.type
_entity.pdbx_description
1 polymer ?
#
loop_
_entity_poly.entity_id
_entity_poly.type
_entity_poly.pdbx_seq_one_letter_code
_entity_poly.pdbx_strand_id
1 'polypeptide(L)'
;MQLTKRAAAVDRSPMTLAEKIYIPSIMKGLSITMGHIFKKKATVSYPEVKRPFSPVFRGLHVLNRDEEGREKCTACGLCALACPAEAITMEAAERRPDEKHLYREEKYAAKYEINMLRCIFCGNCEEACPKDAIYMSETVMPANYTRKYFIYKKEDMLITDEQLKRRAAGQENR
;
A
#
# COMPACT_ATOMS: atom_id res chain seq x y z
N MET A 1 -12.94 -11.89 -11.05
CA MET A 1 -12.05 -11.59 -12.20
C MET A 1 -12.36 -12.61 -13.29
N GLN A 2 -13.14 -12.24 -14.31
CA GLN A 2 -13.45 -13.13 -15.44
C GLN A 2 -12.27 -13.09 -16.39
N LEU A 3 -11.52 -14.18 -16.45
CA LEU A 3 -10.53 -14.40 -17.49
C LEU A 3 -11.26 -14.53 -18.83
N THR A 4 -11.19 -13.49 -19.64
CA THR A 4 -11.72 -13.53 -21.01
C THR A 4 -10.94 -14.57 -21.80
N LYS A 5 -11.54 -15.73 -22.02
CA LYS A 5 -11.05 -16.74 -22.96
C LYS A 5 -11.20 -16.21 -24.39
N ARG A 6 -10.33 -15.34 -24.84
CA ARG A 6 -10.17 -14.95 -26.24
C ARG A 6 -9.01 -15.71 -26.87
N ALA A 7 -9.06 -17.02 -26.81
CA ALA A 7 -8.28 -17.79 -27.76
C ALA A 7 -8.98 -17.70 -29.13
N ALA A 8 -8.51 -16.82 -29.99
CA ALA A 8 -8.95 -16.82 -31.37
C ALA A 8 -8.40 -18.10 -32.03
N ALA A 9 -9.29 -18.95 -32.54
CA ALA A 9 -8.84 -20.08 -33.33
C ALA A 9 -8.13 -19.55 -34.59
N VAL A 10 -6.90 -20.01 -34.81
CA VAL A 10 -6.11 -19.67 -36.00
C VAL A 10 -6.70 -20.44 -37.16
N ASP A 11 -7.33 -19.73 -38.11
CA ASP A 11 -7.78 -20.31 -39.36
C ASP A 11 -6.56 -20.59 -40.25
N ARG A 12 -6.40 -21.87 -40.65
CA ARG A 12 -5.31 -22.33 -41.51
C ARG A 12 -5.80 -22.62 -42.96
N SER A 13 -6.96 -22.10 -43.32
CA SER A 13 -7.44 -22.19 -44.70
C SER A 13 -6.51 -21.47 -45.69
N PRO A 14 -6.45 -21.89 -46.96
CA PRO A 14 -5.64 -21.19 -47.94
C PRO A 14 -6.13 -19.76 -48.14
N MET A 15 -5.20 -18.80 -48.15
CA MET A 15 -5.49 -17.36 -48.28
C MET A 15 -6.21 -17.08 -49.61
N THR A 16 -7.27 -16.26 -49.52
CA THR A 16 -7.99 -15.71 -50.66
C THR A 16 -7.11 -14.73 -51.46
N LEU A 17 -7.48 -14.43 -52.71
CA LEU A 17 -6.78 -13.45 -53.54
C LEU A 17 -6.68 -12.06 -52.85
N ALA A 18 -7.77 -11.63 -52.18
CA ALA A 18 -7.80 -10.36 -51.44
C ALA A 18 -6.81 -10.35 -50.26
N GLU A 19 -6.65 -11.46 -49.56
CA GLU A 19 -5.67 -11.62 -48.48
C GLU A 19 -4.24 -11.66 -49.00
N LYS A 20 -3.99 -12.22 -50.16
CA LYS A 20 -2.69 -12.23 -50.85
C LYS A 20 -2.23 -10.83 -51.25
N ILE A 21 -3.14 -9.92 -51.55
CA ILE A 21 -2.82 -8.50 -51.88
C ILE A 21 -2.42 -7.69 -50.64
N TYR A 22 -2.77 -8.17 -49.41
CA TYR A 22 -2.49 -7.52 -48.11
C TYR A 22 -3.12 -6.12 -47.91
N ILE A 23 -3.48 -5.39 -48.97
CA ILE A 23 -4.03 -4.02 -48.89
C ILE A 23 -5.31 -3.93 -48.05
N PRO A 24 -6.32 -4.80 -48.22
CA PRO A 24 -7.52 -4.76 -47.37
C PRO A 24 -7.24 -4.95 -45.90
N SER A 25 -6.26 -5.81 -45.54
CA SER A 25 -5.85 -6.06 -44.16
C SER A 25 -5.12 -4.86 -43.54
N ILE A 26 -4.30 -4.18 -44.32
CA ILE A 26 -3.62 -2.92 -43.92
C ILE A 26 -4.65 -1.81 -43.67
N MET A 27 -5.59 -1.62 -44.61
CA MET A 27 -6.65 -0.62 -44.48
C MET A 27 -7.53 -0.86 -43.27
N LYS A 28 -7.86 -2.13 -42.97
CA LYS A 28 -8.60 -2.51 -41.78
C LYS A 28 -7.81 -2.18 -40.51
N GLY A 29 -6.50 -2.45 -40.48
CA GLY A 29 -5.62 -2.09 -39.37
C GLY A 29 -5.53 -0.58 -39.15
N LEU A 30 -5.34 0.19 -40.22
CA LEU A 30 -5.35 1.64 -40.21
C LEU A 30 -6.67 2.23 -39.70
N SER A 31 -7.81 1.68 -40.12
CA SER A 31 -9.12 2.11 -39.66
C SER A 31 -9.30 1.90 -38.14
N ILE A 32 -8.80 0.78 -37.60
CA ILE A 32 -8.83 0.51 -36.16
C ILE A 32 -7.98 1.52 -35.40
N THR A 33 -6.76 1.79 -35.85
CA THR A 33 -5.86 2.76 -35.21
C THR A 33 -6.37 4.19 -35.30
N MET A 34 -6.94 4.58 -36.46
CA MET A 34 -7.59 5.88 -36.64
C MET A 34 -8.76 6.05 -35.66
N GLY A 35 -9.58 5.01 -35.46
CA GLY A 35 -10.66 5.02 -34.47
C GLY A 35 -10.19 5.25 -33.03
N HIS A 36 -8.93 4.94 -32.69
CA HIS A 36 -8.38 5.20 -31.36
C HIS A 36 -8.10 6.68 -31.09
N ILE A 37 -7.94 7.51 -32.13
CA ILE A 37 -7.76 8.96 -31.99
C ILE A 37 -8.98 9.62 -31.32
N PHE A 38 -10.17 9.11 -31.63
CA PHE A 38 -11.43 9.63 -31.12
C PHE A 38 -11.84 9.02 -29.75
N LYS A 39 -11.08 8.05 -29.23
CA LYS A 39 -11.38 7.45 -27.92
C LYS A 39 -10.88 8.34 -26.79
N LYS A 40 -11.64 8.37 -25.69
CA LYS A 40 -11.19 9.04 -24.47
C LYS A 40 -9.84 8.49 -24.02
N LYS A 41 -8.91 9.39 -23.76
CA LYS A 41 -7.57 9.02 -23.25
C LYS A 41 -7.69 8.32 -21.90
N ALA A 42 -7.03 7.18 -21.75
CA ALA A 42 -6.94 6.44 -20.49
C ALA A 42 -5.73 6.89 -19.62
N THR A 43 -4.81 7.67 -20.21
CA THR A 43 -3.62 8.17 -19.53
C THR A 43 -3.98 9.28 -18.56
N VAL A 44 -3.32 9.28 -17.42
CA VAL A 44 -3.45 10.32 -16.39
C VAL A 44 -2.23 11.22 -16.46
N SER A 45 -2.45 12.53 -16.47
CA SER A 45 -1.37 13.54 -16.51
C SER A 45 -0.78 13.68 -15.11
N TYR A 46 0.25 12.90 -14.80
CA TYR A 46 1.04 13.08 -13.59
C TYR A 46 2.05 14.23 -13.81
N PRO A 47 2.31 15.16 -12.86
CA PRO A 47 1.83 15.12 -11.46
C PRO A 47 0.50 15.86 -11.19
N GLU A 48 -0.12 16.50 -12.20
CA GLU A 48 -1.33 17.34 -12.03
C GLU A 48 -2.50 16.52 -11.48
N VAL A 49 -2.66 15.30 -12.00
CA VAL A 49 -3.68 14.36 -11.53
C VAL A 49 -3.02 13.09 -11.02
N LYS A 50 -3.26 12.76 -9.76
CA LYS A 50 -2.80 11.49 -9.15
C LYS A 50 -3.92 10.47 -9.20
N ARG A 51 -3.58 9.22 -9.48
CA ARG A 51 -4.55 8.12 -9.37
C ARG A 51 -4.86 7.85 -7.89
N PRO A 52 -6.13 7.60 -7.54
CA PRO A 52 -6.44 7.12 -6.19
C PRO A 52 -5.79 5.76 -5.96
N PHE A 53 -5.29 5.54 -4.77
CA PHE A 53 -4.74 4.23 -4.39
C PHE A 53 -5.87 3.20 -4.25
N SER A 54 -5.53 1.94 -4.46
CA SER A 54 -6.43 0.84 -4.17
C SER A 54 -6.68 0.74 -2.66
N PRO A 55 -7.87 0.35 -2.20
CA PRO A 55 -8.15 0.11 -0.77
C PRO A 55 -7.23 -0.94 -0.12
N VAL A 56 -6.61 -1.79 -0.94
CA VAL A 56 -5.65 -2.81 -0.48
C VAL A 56 -4.19 -2.36 -0.67
N PHE A 57 -3.96 -1.07 -0.91
CA PHE A 57 -2.60 -0.55 -1.06
C PHE A 57 -1.84 -0.63 0.27
N ARG A 58 -0.59 -1.07 0.19
CA ARG A 58 0.30 -1.25 1.34
C ARG A 58 1.40 -0.18 1.29
N GLY A 59 1.13 0.96 1.91
CA GLY A 59 2.08 2.06 2.02
C GLY A 59 2.82 2.08 3.36
N LEU A 60 3.13 3.27 3.86
CA LEU A 60 3.85 3.44 5.12
C LEU A 60 3.09 2.89 6.33
N HIS A 61 3.84 2.32 7.25
CA HIS A 61 3.33 1.83 8.52
C HIS A 61 2.92 2.98 9.43
N VAL A 62 1.79 2.84 10.09
CA VAL A 62 1.29 3.78 11.08
C VAL A 62 0.96 3.03 12.36
N LEU A 63 1.39 3.58 13.49
CA LEU A 63 1.05 3.08 14.82
C LEU A 63 -0.20 3.78 15.32
N ASN A 64 -1.20 2.97 15.63
CA ASN A 64 -2.54 3.42 15.98
C ASN A 64 -2.64 3.83 17.45
N ARG A 65 -3.55 4.78 17.72
CA ARG A 65 -3.99 5.16 19.05
C ARG A 65 -5.45 4.76 19.25
N ASP A 66 -5.89 4.69 20.48
CA ASP A 66 -7.30 4.51 20.80
C ASP A 66 -8.07 5.86 20.71
N GLU A 67 -9.36 5.83 21.00
CA GLU A 67 -10.22 7.02 20.96
C GLU A 67 -9.83 8.06 22.02
N GLU A 68 -9.12 7.64 23.07
CA GLU A 68 -8.61 8.50 24.13
C GLU A 68 -7.20 9.03 23.85
N GLY A 69 -6.64 8.72 22.67
CA GLY A 69 -5.31 9.16 22.23
C GLY A 69 -4.15 8.33 22.77
N ARG A 70 -4.43 7.21 23.49
CA ARG A 70 -3.38 6.34 24.07
C ARG A 70 -2.86 5.35 23.02
N GLU A 71 -1.59 5.01 23.11
CA GLU A 71 -0.98 4.01 22.24
C GLU A 71 -1.59 2.61 22.46
N LYS A 72 -1.94 1.92 21.38
CA LYS A 72 -2.48 0.55 21.42
C LYS A 72 -1.41 -0.52 21.52
N CYS A 73 -0.16 -0.20 21.16
CA CYS A 73 0.93 -1.17 21.08
C CYS A 73 1.37 -1.65 22.47
N THR A 74 1.33 -2.96 22.68
CA THR A 74 1.73 -3.62 23.93
C THR A 74 3.12 -4.25 23.85
N ALA A 75 3.88 -3.99 22.81
CA ALA A 75 5.18 -4.62 22.58
C ALA A 75 5.19 -6.15 22.71
N CYS A 76 4.16 -6.83 22.19
CA CYS A 76 4.03 -8.28 22.25
C CYS A 76 5.03 -9.03 21.35
N GLY A 77 5.65 -8.37 20.35
CA GLY A 77 6.66 -8.95 19.47
C GLY A 77 6.11 -9.72 18.27
N LEU A 78 4.80 -9.96 18.17
CA LEU A 78 4.21 -10.78 17.10
C LEU A 78 4.46 -10.19 15.69
N CYS A 79 4.41 -8.87 15.54
CA CYS A 79 4.70 -8.22 14.26
C CYS A 79 6.17 -8.38 13.85
N ALA A 80 7.11 -8.37 14.79
CA ALA A 80 8.52 -8.61 14.50
C ALA A 80 8.76 -10.07 14.13
N LEU A 81 8.11 -11.01 14.82
CA LEU A 81 8.20 -12.45 14.52
C LEU A 81 7.59 -12.80 13.16
N ALA A 82 6.48 -12.15 12.79
CA ALA A 82 5.82 -12.36 11.50
C ALA A 82 6.54 -11.68 10.32
N CYS A 83 7.54 -10.85 10.58
CA CYS A 83 8.25 -10.11 9.55
C CYS A 83 9.28 -10.99 8.82
N PRO A 84 9.08 -11.35 7.53
CA PRO A 84 10.02 -12.22 6.80
C PRO A 84 11.36 -11.53 6.51
N ALA A 85 11.40 -10.20 6.57
CA ALA A 85 12.59 -9.39 6.29
C ALA A 85 13.33 -8.95 7.57
N GLU A 86 12.86 -9.36 8.75
CA GLU A 86 13.41 -8.94 10.05
C GLU A 86 13.63 -7.42 10.14
N ALA A 87 12.65 -6.66 9.62
CA ALA A 87 12.76 -5.21 9.51
C ALA A 87 12.33 -4.47 10.78
N ILE A 88 11.67 -5.14 11.71
CA ILE A 88 11.06 -4.55 12.91
C ILE A 88 11.90 -4.86 14.13
N THR A 89 12.27 -3.83 14.86
CA THR A 89 12.96 -3.93 16.15
C THR A 89 12.14 -3.23 17.22
N MET A 90 11.99 -3.86 18.39
CA MET A 90 11.23 -3.26 19.49
C MET A 90 11.85 -3.61 20.84
N GLU A 91 11.68 -2.67 21.78
CA GLU A 91 12.02 -2.85 23.19
C GLU A 91 10.78 -2.54 24.03
N ALA A 92 10.44 -3.46 24.92
CA ALA A 92 9.30 -3.28 25.81
C ALA A 92 9.73 -2.61 27.11
N ALA A 93 8.81 -1.81 27.68
CA ALA A 93 8.92 -1.28 29.03
C ALA A 93 7.58 -1.36 29.75
N GLU A 94 7.60 -1.18 31.05
CA GLU A 94 6.41 -1.07 31.89
C GLU A 94 6.11 0.41 32.13
N ARG A 95 4.83 0.77 31.98
CA ARG A 95 4.39 2.15 32.19
C ARG A 95 4.39 2.51 33.68
N ARG A 96 4.70 3.74 33.97
CA ARG A 96 4.56 4.32 35.29
C ARG A 96 3.08 4.64 35.59
N PRO A 97 2.69 4.76 36.86
CA PRO A 97 1.32 5.11 37.23
C PRO A 97 0.82 6.44 36.67
N ASP A 98 1.73 7.40 36.46
CA ASP A 98 1.47 8.73 35.91
C ASP A 98 1.30 8.72 34.38
N GLU A 99 1.77 7.67 33.67
CA GLU A 99 1.74 7.54 32.21
C GLU A 99 0.46 6.86 31.67
N LYS A 100 -0.55 6.66 32.52
CA LYS A 100 -1.84 6.02 32.13
C LYS A 100 -2.56 6.74 30.99
N HIS A 101 -2.30 8.01 30.81
CA HIS A 101 -2.88 8.81 29.74
C HIS A 101 -2.19 8.63 28.39
N LEU A 102 -0.97 8.06 28.37
CA LEU A 102 -0.17 7.83 27.15
C LEU A 102 -0.31 6.40 26.62
N TYR A 103 -0.38 5.44 27.53
CA TYR A 103 -0.36 4.01 27.17
C TYR A 103 -1.60 3.31 27.71
N ARG A 104 -2.24 2.55 26.84
CA ARG A 104 -3.45 1.80 27.19
C ARG A 104 -3.16 0.67 28.19
N GLU A 105 -2.12 -0.08 27.96
CA GLU A 105 -1.75 -1.25 28.75
C GLU A 105 -0.55 -0.96 29.67
N GLU A 106 -0.27 -1.82 30.64
CA GLU A 106 0.89 -1.68 31.52
C GLU A 106 2.22 -1.84 30.76
N LYS A 107 2.25 -2.80 29.84
CA LYS A 107 3.39 -3.03 28.97
C LYS A 107 3.22 -2.25 27.67
N TYR A 108 4.22 -1.50 27.28
CA TYR A 108 4.23 -0.71 26.03
C TYR A 108 5.56 -0.81 25.29
N ALA A 109 5.59 -0.36 24.05
CA ALA A 109 6.82 -0.27 23.27
C ALA A 109 7.57 1.02 23.62
N ALA A 110 8.64 0.91 24.42
CA ALA A 110 9.53 2.02 24.71
C ALA A 110 10.31 2.43 23.46
N LYS A 111 10.73 1.43 22.67
CA LYS A 111 11.35 1.64 21.38
C LYS A 111 10.65 0.78 20.34
N TYR A 112 10.34 1.36 19.21
CA TYR A 112 9.78 0.67 18.06
C TYR A 112 10.39 1.26 16.80
N GLU A 113 11.10 0.46 16.05
CA GLU A 113 11.78 0.90 14.83
C GLU A 113 11.48 -0.05 13.68
N ILE A 114 11.25 0.52 12.50
CA ILE A 114 11.14 -0.24 11.24
C ILE A 114 12.22 0.25 10.28
N ASN A 115 13.06 -0.67 9.82
CA ASN A 115 14.00 -0.41 8.75
C ASN A 115 13.28 -0.51 7.39
N MET A 116 12.88 0.64 6.83
CA MET A 116 12.13 0.71 5.57
C MET A 116 12.93 0.22 4.36
N LEU A 117 14.28 0.18 4.43
CA LEU A 117 15.11 -0.39 3.36
C LEU A 117 15.11 -1.92 3.36
N ARG A 118 14.77 -2.55 4.50
CA ARG A 118 14.57 -4.00 4.58
C ARG A 118 13.12 -4.39 4.35
N CYS A 119 12.19 -3.52 4.72
CA CYS A 119 10.77 -3.78 4.61
C CYS A 119 10.35 -4.04 3.16
N ILE A 120 9.62 -5.13 2.93
CA ILE A 120 9.05 -5.50 1.62
C ILE A 120 7.57 -5.14 1.48
N PHE A 121 7.02 -4.42 2.44
CA PHE A 121 5.61 -3.98 2.46
C PHE A 121 4.60 -5.13 2.28
N CYS A 122 4.88 -6.30 2.86
CA CYS A 122 4.02 -7.49 2.72
C CYS A 122 2.72 -7.44 3.54
N GLY A 123 2.65 -6.61 4.60
CA GLY A 123 1.46 -6.48 5.46
C GLY A 123 1.34 -7.51 6.58
N ASN A 124 2.23 -8.51 6.67
CA ASN A 124 2.14 -9.54 7.70
C ASN A 124 2.18 -8.98 9.15
N CYS A 125 2.84 -7.85 9.35
CA CYS A 125 2.88 -7.17 10.67
C CYS A 125 1.51 -6.62 11.09
N GLU A 126 0.70 -6.15 10.13
CA GLU A 126 -0.67 -5.71 10.35
C GLU A 126 -1.57 -6.90 10.69
N GLU A 127 -1.50 -7.97 9.89
CA GLU A 127 -2.30 -9.19 10.08
C GLU A 127 -1.96 -9.91 11.41
N ALA A 128 -0.69 -9.89 11.82
CA ALA A 128 -0.24 -10.54 13.05
C ALA A 128 -0.55 -9.74 14.32
N CYS A 129 -1.02 -8.50 14.22
CA CYS A 129 -1.23 -7.63 15.37
C CYS A 129 -2.61 -7.88 16.03
N PRO A 130 -2.71 -8.49 17.23
CA PRO A 130 -3.98 -8.78 17.86
C PRO A 130 -4.68 -7.54 18.45
N LYS A 131 -3.99 -6.40 18.50
CA LYS A 131 -4.48 -5.14 19.08
C LYS A 131 -4.80 -4.07 18.03
N ASP A 132 -4.67 -4.40 16.73
CA ASP A 132 -4.76 -3.41 15.63
C ASP A 132 -3.92 -2.15 15.91
N ALA A 133 -2.73 -2.38 16.47
CA ALA A 133 -1.82 -1.31 16.86
C ALA A 133 -0.95 -0.81 15.70
N ILE A 134 -0.80 -1.58 14.64
CA ILE A 134 -0.07 -1.22 13.42
C ILE A 134 -0.95 -1.50 12.20
N TYR A 135 -0.93 -0.58 11.26
CA TYR A 135 -1.59 -0.74 9.96
C TYR A 135 -0.78 -0.06 8.85
N MET A 136 -1.10 -0.38 7.60
CA MET A 136 -0.44 0.19 6.44
C MET A 136 -1.33 1.27 5.80
N SER A 137 -0.80 2.49 5.70
CA SER A 137 -1.52 3.65 5.16
C SER A 137 -1.45 3.71 3.63
N GLU A 138 -2.15 4.68 3.04
CA GLU A 138 -2.06 5.00 1.61
C GLU A 138 -0.85 5.88 1.27
N THR A 139 -0.03 6.24 2.26
CA THR A 139 1.12 7.12 2.07
C THR A 139 2.29 6.36 1.48
N VAL A 140 2.87 6.91 0.43
CA VAL A 140 4.09 6.36 -0.20
C VAL A 140 5.32 6.88 0.53
N MET A 141 6.32 6.01 0.67
CA MET A 141 7.59 6.39 1.30
C MET A 141 8.30 7.47 0.47
N PRO A 142 8.65 8.61 1.06
CA PRO A 142 9.39 9.67 0.37
C PRO A 142 10.83 9.23 0.07
N ALA A 143 11.39 9.73 -1.04
CA ALA A 143 12.80 9.51 -1.37
C ALA A 143 13.70 10.37 -0.49
N ASN A 144 14.85 9.82 -0.09
CA ASN A 144 15.87 10.54 0.67
C ASN A 144 17.27 10.06 0.28
N TYR A 145 18.29 10.90 0.49
CA TYR A 145 19.68 10.60 0.18
C TYR A 145 20.42 9.85 1.30
N THR A 146 19.90 9.86 2.53
CA THR A 146 20.56 9.26 3.69
C THR A 146 19.88 7.98 4.15
N ARG A 147 20.65 6.92 4.37
CA ARG A 147 20.10 5.64 4.84
C ARG A 147 19.48 5.72 6.23
N LYS A 148 19.97 6.60 7.09
CA LYS A 148 19.44 6.80 8.45
C LYS A 148 17.99 7.30 8.45
N TYR A 149 17.60 8.05 7.43
CA TYR A 149 16.23 8.53 7.27
C TYR A 149 15.21 7.40 7.14
N PHE A 150 15.63 6.26 6.61
CA PHE A 150 14.76 5.10 6.38
C PHE A 150 14.62 4.18 7.60
N ILE A 151 15.17 4.55 8.74
CA ILE A 151 14.88 3.91 10.03
C ILE A 151 13.80 4.73 10.70
N TYR A 152 12.55 4.30 10.52
CA TYR A 152 11.38 4.98 11.09
C TYR A 152 11.23 4.56 12.54
N LYS A 153 11.20 5.55 13.41
CA LYS A 153 11.01 5.38 14.85
C LYS A 153 9.53 5.44 15.20
N LYS A 154 9.22 5.08 16.43
CA LYS A 154 7.87 5.11 16.96
C LYS A 154 7.20 6.48 16.75
N GLU A 155 7.93 7.58 17.02
CA GLU A 155 7.43 8.94 16.90
C GLU A 155 7.05 9.31 15.46
N ASP A 156 7.81 8.80 14.48
CA ASP A 156 7.57 9.06 13.04
C ASP A 156 6.35 8.31 12.51
N MET A 157 5.96 7.24 13.19
CA MET A 157 4.88 6.35 12.74
C MET A 157 3.57 6.53 13.54
N LEU A 158 3.60 7.25 14.66
CA LEU A 158 2.39 7.47 15.45
C LEU A 158 1.36 8.27 14.64
N ILE A 159 0.13 7.77 14.65
CA ILE A 159 -1.00 8.44 13.99
C ILE A 159 -1.18 9.85 14.56
N THR A 160 -1.29 10.84 13.68
CA THR A 160 -1.60 12.21 14.07
C THR A 160 -3.08 12.36 14.40
N ASP A 161 -3.43 13.36 15.23
CA ASP A 161 -4.81 13.62 15.61
C ASP A 161 -5.72 13.91 14.39
N GLU A 162 -5.17 14.51 13.33
CA GLU A 162 -5.89 14.73 12.08
C GLU A 162 -6.18 13.43 11.33
N GLN A 163 -5.21 12.52 11.26
CA GLN A 163 -5.39 11.20 10.65
C GLN A 163 -6.39 10.36 11.45
N LEU A 164 -6.33 10.43 12.80
CA LEU A 164 -7.28 9.75 13.66
C LEU A 164 -8.72 10.22 13.39
N LYS A 165 -8.93 11.53 13.25
CA LYS A 165 -10.23 12.11 12.91
C LYS A 165 -10.71 11.69 11.50
N ARG A 166 -9.83 11.67 10.50
CA ARG A 166 -10.17 11.22 9.13
C ARG A 166 -10.60 9.76 9.13
N ARG A 167 -9.90 8.92 9.88
CA ARG A 167 -10.21 7.50 10.00
C ARG A 167 -11.55 7.27 10.71
N ALA A 168 -11.82 7.97 11.79
CA ALA A 168 -13.11 7.95 12.49
C ALA A 168 -14.26 8.40 11.58
N ALA A 169 -14.01 9.33 10.66
CA ALA A 169 -14.97 9.81 9.66
C ALA A 169 -15.13 8.87 8.46
N GLY A 170 -14.41 7.74 8.39
CA GLY A 170 -14.44 6.80 7.27
C GLY A 170 -13.84 7.34 5.97
N GLN A 171 -13.04 8.40 6.04
CA GLN A 171 -12.41 9.04 4.89
C GLN A 171 -11.04 8.46 4.54
N GLU A 172 -10.52 7.56 5.36
CA GLU A 172 -9.27 6.83 5.15
C GLU A 172 -9.60 5.33 5.12
N ASN A 173 -9.28 4.67 4.03
CA ASN A 173 -9.48 3.24 3.87
C ASN A 173 -8.48 2.50 4.78
N ARG A 174 -9.02 1.89 5.85
CA ARG A 174 -8.37 1.16 6.93
C ARG A 174 -7.45 1.93 7.83
#